data_6ecf79cdba8caba2ea69a6d85920b63e
#
_entry.id   6ecf79cdba8caba2ea69a6d85920b63e
#
_cell.length_a   1.000
_cell.length_b   1.000
_cell.length_c   1.000
_cell.angle_alpha   90.00
_cell.angle_beta   90.00
_cell.angle_gamma   90.00
#
_symmetry.space_group_name_H-M   'P 1'
#
loop_
_entity.id
_entity.type
_entity.pdbx_description
1 polymer ?
#
loop_
_entity_poly.entity_id
_entity_poly.type
_entity_poly.pdbx_seq_one_letter_code
_entity_poly.pdbx_strand_id
1 'polypeptide(L)'
;HAPERPITINNGYVMRAWYDIKDSNFNASEDELGIRHSQKAIEALIEREIESGIATKRIIVAGFSQGGVIALQVGLRYAKPLAGILALSCYLSLSESLVVEVNRRNLAIPIFMAHGIGDDVIPLSYAVRSKEMIKTVGYMPEWHEYPMAHSVCNQELYDISRWIQAVFS
;
A
#
# COMPACT_ATOMS: atom_id res chain seq x y z
N HIS A 1 6.08 14.11 2.22
CA HIS A 1 4.89 14.08 3.07
C HIS A 1 3.62 14.09 2.21
N ALA A 2 2.52 13.52 2.72
CA ALA A 2 1.21 13.67 2.11
C ALA A 2 0.82 15.16 2.08
N PRO A 3 0.10 15.62 1.03
CA PRO A 3 -0.39 16.99 0.97
C PRO A 3 -1.45 17.26 2.05
N GLU A 4 -1.64 18.53 2.41
CA GLU A 4 -2.76 18.94 3.27
C GLU A 4 -4.05 19.01 2.45
N ARG A 5 -5.12 18.41 2.97
CA ARG A 5 -6.45 18.42 2.33
C ARG A 5 -7.56 18.25 3.37
N PRO A 6 -8.78 18.70 3.08
CA PRO A 6 -9.93 18.38 3.91
C PRO A 6 -10.26 16.88 3.83
N ILE A 7 -10.65 16.28 4.96
CA ILE A 7 -11.06 14.89 5.07
C ILE A 7 -12.53 14.83 5.46
N THR A 8 -13.34 14.26 4.57
CA THR A 8 -14.81 14.27 4.66
C THR A 8 -15.32 13.57 5.92
N ILE A 9 -14.80 12.38 6.25
CA ILE A 9 -15.19 11.63 7.45
C ILE A 9 -14.86 12.39 8.76
N ASN A 10 -13.91 13.32 8.70
CA ASN A 10 -13.52 14.19 9.81
C ASN A 10 -14.18 15.58 9.70
N ASN A 11 -15.40 15.67 9.14
CA ASN A 11 -16.14 16.92 8.95
C ASN A 11 -15.36 18.00 8.18
N GLY A 12 -14.53 17.61 7.23
CA GLY A 12 -13.73 18.53 6.43
C GLY A 12 -12.50 19.09 7.14
N TYR A 13 -12.08 18.52 8.27
CA TYR A 13 -10.85 18.92 8.95
C TYR A 13 -9.66 18.77 8.01
N VAL A 14 -8.83 19.84 7.89
CA VAL A 14 -7.66 19.86 7.01
C VAL A 14 -6.49 19.18 7.71
N MET A 15 -5.99 18.10 7.10
CA MET A 15 -4.86 17.34 7.61
C MET A 15 -4.05 16.72 6.47
N ARG A 16 -2.85 16.22 6.77
CA ARG A 16 -2.06 15.50 5.78
C ARG A 16 -2.70 14.17 5.44
N ALA A 17 -3.08 14.00 4.17
CA ALA A 17 -3.68 12.77 3.67
C ALA A 17 -3.37 12.56 2.19
N TRP A 18 -3.23 11.29 1.78
CA TRP A 18 -2.98 10.92 0.39
C TRP A 18 -4.24 11.06 -0.48
N TYR A 19 -5.41 10.78 0.09
CA TYR A 19 -6.72 10.90 -0.57
C TYR A 19 -7.82 11.17 0.48
N ASP A 20 -9.00 11.55 0.04
CA ASP A 20 -10.12 11.79 0.95
C ASP A 20 -10.75 10.46 1.42
N ILE A 21 -11.07 10.37 2.70
CA ILE A 21 -11.87 9.29 3.28
C ILE A 21 -13.29 9.82 3.46
N LYS A 22 -14.24 9.30 2.68
CA LYS A 22 -15.61 9.80 2.63
C LYS A 22 -16.51 9.16 3.70
N ASP A 23 -16.30 7.89 4.00
CA ASP A 23 -17.00 7.15 5.04
C ASP A 23 -16.18 5.95 5.57
N SER A 24 -16.72 5.23 6.54
CA SER A 24 -16.09 4.04 7.13
C SER A 24 -16.18 2.79 6.25
N ASN A 25 -16.97 2.81 5.16
CA ASN A 25 -16.97 1.75 4.18
C ASN A 25 -15.97 2.07 3.07
N PHE A 26 -14.71 1.74 3.32
CA PHE A 26 -13.57 2.12 2.47
C PHE A 26 -13.70 1.74 0.99
N ASN A 27 -14.56 0.78 0.64
CA ASN A 27 -14.74 0.32 -0.75
C ASN A 27 -16.03 0.87 -1.41
N ALA A 28 -16.92 1.53 -0.67
CA ALA A 28 -18.21 1.97 -1.21
C ALA A 28 -18.14 3.34 -1.89
N SER A 29 -17.19 4.18 -1.52
CA SER A 29 -17.12 5.59 -1.92
C SER A 29 -15.67 6.09 -2.00
N GLU A 30 -14.84 5.41 -2.81
CA GLU A 30 -13.42 5.76 -2.92
C GLU A 30 -13.20 7.13 -3.59
N ASP A 31 -12.21 7.88 -3.13
CA ASP A 31 -11.71 9.07 -3.79
C ASP A 31 -10.73 8.68 -4.91
N GLU A 32 -11.25 8.12 -6.01
CA GLU A 32 -10.40 7.66 -7.10
C GLU A 32 -9.46 8.76 -7.61
N LEU A 33 -9.94 9.99 -7.76
CA LEU A 33 -9.11 11.10 -8.25
C LEU A 33 -7.95 11.40 -7.30
N GLY A 34 -8.18 11.42 -5.98
CA GLY A 34 -7.15 11.62 -4.98
C GLY A 34 -6.15 10.47 -4.92
N ILE A 35 -6.63 9.21 -5.02
CA ILE A 35 -5.78 8.02 -5.08
C ILE A 35 -4.89 8.06 -6.32
N ARG A 36 -5.43 8.34 -7.50
CA ARG A 36 -4.69 8.45 -8.77
C ARG A 36 -3.67 9.60 -8.75
N HIS A 37 -4.05 10.73 -8.15
CA HIS A 37 -3.13 11.86 -7.98
C HIS A 37 -1.93 11.47 -7.09
N SER A 38 -2.20 10.81 -5.98
CA SER A 38 -1.17 10.34 -5.05
C SER A 38 -0.30 9.24 -5.66
N GLN A 39 -0.88 8.35 -6.47
CA GLN A 39 -0.13 7.37 -7.26
C GLN A 39 0.91 8.09 -8.14
N LYS A 40 0.49 9.07 -8.95
CA LYS A 40 1.39 9.84 -9.82
C LYS A 40 2.49 10.55 -9.04
N ALA A 41 2.17 11.11 -7.87
CA ALA A 41 3.16 11.78 -7.02
C ALA A 41 4.24 10.81 -6.51
N ILE A 42 3.86 9.58 -6.12
CA ILE A 42 4.82 8.56 -5.69
C ILE A 42 5.61 8.02 -6.89
N GLU A 43 4.98 7.79 -8.03
CA GLU A 43 5.67 7.40 -9.28
C GLU A 43 6.73 8.44 -9.66
N ALA A 44 6.43 9.74 -9.56
CA ALA A 44 7.41 10.80 -9.82
C ALA A 44 8.59 10.77 -8.83
N LEU A 45 8.37 10.40 -7.57
CA LEU A 45 9.47 10.19 -6.61
C LEU A 45 10.33 8.99 -7.00
N ILE A 46 9.73 7.88 -7.44
CA ILE A 46 10.46 6.71 -7.93
C ILE A 46 11.32 7.08 -9.15
N GLU A 47 10.75 7.80 -10.11
CA GLU A 47 11.52 8.22 -11.31
C GLU A 47 12.69 9.13 -10.93
N ARG A 48 12.54 10.03 -9.96
CA ARG A 48 13.63 10.85 -9.43
C ARG A 48 14.77 10.01 -8.84
N GLU A 49 14.46 8.94 -8.09
CA GLU A 49 15.47 8.04 -7.56
C GLU A 49 16.20 7.29 -8.69
N ILE A 50 15.47 6.89 -9.73
CA ILE A 50 16.04 6.25 -10.92
C ILE A 50 16.97 7.21 -11.66
N GLU A 51 16.55 8.47 -11.86
CA GLU A 51 17.37 9.52 -12.49
C GLU A 51 18.63 9.82 -11.68
N SER A 52 18.60 9.65 -10.35
CA SER A 52 19.77 9.78 -9.48
C SER A 52 20.68 8.56 -9.49
N GLY A 53 20.36 7.52 -10.27
CA GLY A 53 21.19 6.32 -10.46
C GLY A 53 20.77 5.11 -9.62
N ILE A 54 19.65 5.16 -8.89
CA ILE A 54 19.14 4.02 -8.14
C ILE A 54 18.42 3.06 -9.09
N ALA A 55 18.87 1.82 -9.18
CA ALA A 55 18.18 0.81 -9.97
C ALA A 55 16.80 0.51 -9.38
N THR A 56 15.78 0.31 -10.24
CA THR A 56 14.39 0.03 -9.80
C THR A 56 14.29 -1.16 -8.86
N LYS A 57 15.08 -2.19 -9.10
CA LYS A 57 15.20 -3.39 -8.24
C LYS A 57 15.84 -3.12 -6.86
N ARG A 58 16.18 -1.89 -6.55
CA ARG A 58 16.64 -1.44 -5.24
C ARG A 58 15.67 -0.47 -4.55
N ILE A 59 14.47 -0.33 -5.10
CA ILE A 59 13.43 0.55 -4.57
C ILE A 59 12.29 -0.31 -4.02
N ILE A 60 12.01 -0.18 -2.72
CA ILE A 60 10.82 -0.72 -2.04
C ILE A 60 9.83 0.43 -1.87
N VAL A 61 8.58 0.22 -2.26
CA VAL A 61 7.49 1.15 -1.94
C VAL A 61 6.82 0.66 -0.66
N ALA A 62 6.83 1.50 0.38
CA ALA A 62 6.39 1.14 1.71
C ALA A 62 5.37 2.12 2.27
N GLY A 63 4.39 1.63 3.04
CA GLY A 63 3.44 2.48 3.71
C GLY A 63 2.62 1.80 4.79
N PHE A 64 2.14 2.61 5.73
CA PHE A 64 1.23 2.25 6.79
C PHE A 64 -0.11 2.95 6.57
N SER A 65 -1.23 2.27 6.84
CA SER A 65 -2.58 2.83 6.73
C SER A 65 -2.84 3.40 5.32
N GLN A 66 -3.24 4.65 5.16
CA GLN A 66 -3.35 5.31 3.84
C GLN A 66 -2.07 5.20 2.99
N GLY A 67 -0.90 5.27 3.62
CA GLY A 67 0.37 5.07 2.92
C GLY A 67 0.52 3.66 2.37
N GLY A 68 0.04 2.65 3.08
CA GLY A 68 -0.02 1.25 2.63
C GLY A 68 -0.95 1.05 1.43
N VAL A 69 -2.11 1.73 1.45
CA VAL A 69 -3.04 1.76 0.30
C VAL A 69 -2.33 2.30 -0.95
N ILE A 70 -1.61 3.42 -0.81
CA ILE A 70 -0.87 4.01 -1.95
C ILE A 70 0.34 3.14 -2.34
N ALA A 71 1.01 2.48 -1.39
CA ALA A 71 2.08 1.54 -1.70
C ALA A 71 1.60 0.37 -2.57
N LEU A 72 0.45 -0.23 -2.24
CA LEU A 72 -0.20 -1.25 -3.07
C LEU A 72 -0.65 -0.68 -4.42
N GLN A 73 -1.30 0.50 -4.41
CA GLN A 73 -1.79 1.15 -5.63
C GLN A 73 -0.67 1.37 -6.65
N VAL A 74 0.47 1.87 -6.20
CA VAL A 74 1.66 2.11 -7.04
C VAL A 74 2.33 0.79 -7.41
N GLY A 75 2.72 -0.01 -6.43
CA GLY A 75 3.59 -1.16 -6.65
C GLY A 75 2.98 -2.23 -7.56
N LEU A 76 1.67 -2.45 -7.49
CA LEU A 76 0.96 -3.41 -8.34
C LEU A 76 0.77 -2.92 -9.79
N ARG A 77 0.88 -1.61 -10.04
CA ARG A 77 0.61 -0.97 -11.34
C ARG A 77 1.85 -0.36 -12.00
N TYR A 78 2.93 -0.16 -11.26
CA TYR A 78 4.13 0.51 -11.77
C TYR A 78 4.76 -0.23 -12.94
N ALA A 79 5.21 0.53 -13.96
CA ALA A 79 5.63 -0.03 -15.24
C ALA A 79 6.95 -0.80 -15.21
N LYS A 80 7.83 -0.53 -14.23
CA LYS A 80 9.15 -1.14 -14.09
C LYS A 80 9.19 -2.08 -12.88
N PRO A 81 9.98 -3.18 -12.88
CA PRO A 81 10.09 -4.06 -11.72
C PRO A 81 10.75 -3.33 -10.54
N LEU A 82 10.07 -3.29 -9.39
CA LEU A 82 10.58 -2.77 -8.13
C LEU A 82 11.23 -3.90 -7.29
N ALA A 83 11.93 -3.53 -6.20
CA ALA A 83 12.46 -4.49 -5.25
C ALA A 83 11.38 -5.16 -4.40
N GLY A 84 10.33 -4.41 -4.02
CA GLY A 84 9.25 -4.94 -3.20
C GLY A 84 8.18 -3.92 -2.86
N ILE A 85 7.09 -4.43 -2.27
CA ILE A 85 5.99 -3.65 -1.68
C ILE A 85 5.87 -4.03 -0.21
N LEU A 86 5.83 -3.02 0.67
CA LEU A 86 5.58 -3.19 2.10
C LEU A 86 4.28 -2.45 2.46
N ALA A 87 3.22 -3.20 2.75
CA ALA A 87 1.88 -2.67 2.97
C ALA A 87 1.36 -3.07 4.35
N LEU A 88 1.30 -2.10 5.27
CA LEU A 88 1.00 -2.31 6.68
C LEU A 88 -0.35 -1.71 7.05
N SER A 89 -1.20 -2.49 7.76
CA SER A 89 -2.49 -2.06 8.31
C SER A 89 -3.33 -1.28 7.30
N CYS A 90 -3.54 -1.86 6.12
CA CYS A 90 -4.19 -1.19 4.99
C CYS A 90 -5.10 -2.14 4.19
N TYR A 91 -5.73 -1.61 3.18
CA TYR A 91 -6.58 -2.33 2.24
C TYR A 91 -6.20 -1.99 0.79
N LEU A 92 -6.71 -2.76 -0.16
CA LEU A 92 -6.54 -2.53 -1.60
C LEU A 92 -7.64 -1.60 -2.10
N SER A 93 -7.25 -0.39 -2.53
CA SER A 93 -8.14 0.54 -3.22
C SER A 93 -8.25 0.22 -4.71
N LEU A 94 -9.33 0.72 -5.34
CA LEU A 94 -9.60 0.56 -6.78
C LEU A 94 -9.39 -0.88 -7.24
N SER A 95 -9.92 -1.82 -6.46
CA SER A 95 -9.70 -3.26 -6.67
C SER A 95 -10.30 -3.75 -7.99
N GLU A 96 -11.40 -3.15 -8.45
CA GLU A 96 -12.05 -3.50 -9.72
C GLU A 96 -11.17 -3.19 -10.93
N SER A 97 -10.44 -2.06 -10.90
CA SER A 97 -9.54 -1.68 -11.98
C SER A 97 -8.23 -2.48 -11.99
N LEU A 98 -7.86 -3.11 -10.86
CA LEU A 98 -6.59 -3.84 -10.76
C LEU A 98 -6.44 -4.92 -11.82
N VAL A 99 -7.50 -5.65 -12.15
CA VAL A 99 -7.46 -6.78 -13.10
C VAL A 99 -6.94 -6.35 -14.48
N VAL A 100 -7.27 -5.13 -14.89
CA VAL A 100 -6.83 -4.58 -16.21
C VAL A 100 -5.57 -3.74 -16.10
N GLU A 101 -5.25 -3.22 -14.92
CA GLU A 101 -4.13 -2.30 -14.67
C GLU A 101 -2.88 -2.98 -14.11
N VAL A 102 -3.00 -4.24 -13.66
CA VAL A 102 -1.88 -4.99 -13.09
C VAL A 102 -0.71 -5.07 -14.07
N ASN A 103 0.49 -4.74 -13.60
CA ASN A 103 1.68 -4.92 -14.42
C ASN A 103 2.24 -6.33 -14.29
N ARG A 104 2.07 -7.13 -15.33
CA ARG A 104 2.54 -8.53 -15.37
C ARG A 104 4.06 -8.68 -15.20
N ARG A 105 4.86 -7.64 -15.44
CA ARG A 105 6.31 -7.65 -15.20
C ARG A 105 6.66 -7.64 -13.71
N ASN A 106 5.72 -7.23 -12.86
CA ASN A 106 5.88 -7.18 -11.41
C ASN A 106 5.28 -8.39 -10.67
N LEU A 107 4.76 -9.42 -11.36
CA LEU A 107 4.12 -10.56 -10.70
C LEU A 107 5.03 -11.31 -9.73
N ALA A 108 6.34 -11.25 -9.93
CA ALA A 108 7.33 -11.87 -9.05
C ALA A 108 7.87 -10.92 -7.96
N ILE A 109 7.35 -9.68 -7.86
CA ILE A 109 7.80 -8.73 -6.84
C ILE A 109 7.45 -9.26 -5.45
N PRO A 110 8.39 -9.26 -4.48
CA PRO A 110 8.08 -9.56 -3.10
C PRO A 110 7.07 -8.54 -2.52
N ILE A 111 6.02 -9.05 -1.89
CA ILE A 111 5.02 -8.22 -1.21
C ILE A 111 4.91 -8.68 0.23
N PHE A 112 5.19 -7.80 1.18
CA PHE A 112 4.94 -8.02 2.59
C PHE A 112 3.66 -7.27 2.98
N MET A 113 2.67 -8.01 3.46
CA MET A 113 1.43 -7.45 3.99
C MET A 113 1.26 -7.87 5.46
N ALA A 114 1.00 -6.91 6.32
CA ALA A 114 0.78 -7.15 7.74
C ALA A 114 -0.40 -6.37 8.29
N HIS A 115 -1.09 -6.95 9.30
CA HIS A 115 -2.26 -6.32 9.90
C HIS A 115 -2.43 -6.68 11.37
N GLY A 116 -2.99 -5.73 12.14
CA GLY A 116 -3.40 -5.96 13.52
C GLY A 116 -4.71 -6.75 13.61
N ILE A 117 -4.75 -7.84 14.39
CA ILE A 117 -5.96 -8.65 14.59
C ILE A 117 -7.07 -7.80 15.24
N GLY A 118 -6.67 -6.87 16.14
CA GLY A 118 -7.58 -5.97 16.84
C GLY A 118 -7.66 -4.57 16.22
N ASP A 119 -7.38 -4.41 14.93
CA ASP A 119 -7.45 -3.12 14.25
C ASP A 119 -8.91 -2.65 14.17
N ASP A 120 -9.21 -1.56 14.89
CA ASP A 120 -10.52 -0.93 14.99
C ASP A 120 -10.69 0.26 14.03
N VAL A 121 -9.62 0.66 13.34
CA VAL A 121 -9.64 1.71 12.30
C VAL A 121 -9.89 1.10 10.92
N ILE A 122 -9.11 0.08 10.55
CA ILE A 122 -9.31 -0.70 9.32
C ILE A 122 -9.51 -2.16 9.74
N PRO A 123 -10.76 -2.66 9.80
CA PRO A 123 -11.03 -4.04 10.19
C PRO A 123 -10.21 -5.05 9.38
N LEU A 124 -9.67 -6.07 10.06
CA LEU A 124 -8.84 -7.12 9.47
C LEU A 124 -9.46 -7.74 8.20
N SER A 125 -10.80 -7.84 8.15
CA SER A 125 -11.53 -8.38 7.00
C SER A 125 -11.26 -7.64 5.68
N TYR A 126 -11.00 -6.32 5.72
CA TYR A 126 -10.62 -5.55 4.53
C TYR A 126 -9.23 -5.93 4.02
N ALA A 127 -8.28 -6.13 4.90
CA ALA A 127 -6.92 -6.55 4.53
C ALA A 127 -6.89 -8.00 4.02
N VAL A 128 -7.63 -8.91 4.65
CA VAL A 128 -7.78 -10.31 4.17
C VAL A 128 -8.40 -10.34 2.78
N ARG A 129 -9.49 -9.59 2.54
CA ARG A 129 -10.11 -9.47 1.21
C ARG A 129 -9.13 -8.91 0.18
N SER A 130 -8.35 -7.90 0.58
CA SER A 130 -7.33 -7.29 -0.28
C SER A 130 -6.25 -8.29 -0.69
N LYS A 131 -5.72 -9.06 0.27
CA LYS A 131 -4.77 -10.15 0.03
C LYS A 131 -5.32 -11.16 -0.98
N GLU A 132 -6.55 -11.63 -0.79
CA GLU A 132 -7.15 -12.60 -1.71
C GLU A 132 -7.34 -12.01 -3.11
N MET A 133 -7.78 -10.74 -3.24
CA MET A 133 -7.89 -10.08 -4.53
C MET A 133 -6.54 -9.95 -5.24
N ILE A 134 -5.47 -9.61 -4.52
CA ILE A 134 -4.09 -9.54 -5.04
C ILE A 134 -3.64 -10.90 -5.58
N LYS A 135 -4.01 -12.00 -4.90
CA LYS A 135 -3.73 -13.36 -5.38
C LYS A 135 -4.47 -13.71 -6.67
N THR A 136 -5.71 -13.25 -6.85
CA THR A 136 -6.48 -13.54 -8.07
C THR A 136 -5.83 -12.98 -9.34
N VAL A 137 -5.04 -11.92 -9.22
CA VAL A 137 -4.31 -11.32 -10.34
C VAL A 137 -2.88 -11.85 -10.49
N GLY A 138 -2.50 -12.86 -9.69
CA GLY A 138 -1.27 -13.63 -9.86
C GLY A 138 -0.12 -13.27 -8.93
N TYR A 139 -0.31 -12.35 -7.98
CA TYR A 139 0.72 -12.06 -6.96
C TYR A 139 0.63 -13.02 -5.77
N MET A 140 1.73 -13.18 -5.05
CA MET A 140 1.84 -14.05 -3.88
C MET A 140 2.35 -13.25 -2.67
N PRO A 141 1.49 -12.46 -1.99
CA PRO A 141 1.91 -11.69 -0.83
C PRO A 141 2.27 -12.60 0.35
N GLU A 142 3.38 -12.29 1.01
CA GLU A 142 3.70 -12.79 2.35
C GLU A 142 2.78 -12.07 3.33
N TRP A 143 2.04 -12.85 4.16
CA TRP A 143 0.98 -12.35 5.01
C TRP A 143 1.26 -12.60 6.48
N HIS A 144 1.14 -11.55 7.30
CA HIS A 144 1.33 -11.58 8.74
C HIS A 144 0.18 -10.94 9.49
N GLU A 145 -0.21 -11.55 10.61
CA GLU A 145 -1.18 -11.01 11.56
C GLU A 145 -0.52 -10.88 12.93
N TYR A 146 -0.77 -9.76 13.60
CA TYR A 146 -0.18 -9.48 14.91
C TYR A 146 -1.26 -9.13 15.93
N PRO A 147 -1.07 -9.48 17.23
CA PRO A 147 -2.01 -9.14 18.31
C PRO A 147 -1.85 -7.65 18.69
N MET A 148 -2.28 -6.76 17.82
CA MET A 148 -2.23 -5.31 17.99
C MET A 148 -3.45 -4.65 17.34
N ALA A 149 -3.71 -3.39 17.72
CA ALA A 149 -4.69 -2.51 17.08
C ALA A 149 -4.11 -1.87 15.81
N HIS A 150 -4.60 -0.67 15.40
CA HIS A 150 -4.07 0.09 14.27
C HIS A 150 -2.70 0.72 14.61
N SER A 151 -1.67 -0.08 14.66
CA SER A 151 -0.33 0.29 15.10
C SER A 151 0.72 -0.63 14.48
N VAL A 152 1.97 -0.47 14.90
CA VAL A 152 3.10 -1.35 14.53
C VAL A 152 3.71 -1.91 15.82
N CYS A 153 3.97 -3.22 15.89
CA CYS A 153 4.57 -3.86 17.06
C CYS A 153 6.03 -4.29 16.81
N ASN A 154 6.75 -4.60 17.90
CA ASN A 154 8.17 -4.98 17.80
C ASN A 154 8.39 -6.25 16.97
N GLN A 155 7.48 -7.23 17.04
CA GLN A 155 7.59 -8.44 16.23
C GLN A 155 7.46 -8.13 14.75
N GLU A 156 6.50 -7.28 14.38
CA GLU A 156 6.33 -6.82 12.99
C GLU A 156 7.59 -6.11 12.47
N LEU A 157 8.18 -5.20 13.27
CA LEU A 157 9.43 -4.52 12.89
C LEU A 157 10.59 -5.49 12.67
N TYR A 158 10.68 -6.54 13.49
CA TYR A 158 11.68 -7.59 13.33
C TYR A 158 11.45 -8.37 12.02
N ASP A 159 10.22 -8.77 11.72
CA ASP A 159 9.87 -9.51 10.52
C ASP A 159 10.08 -8.65 9.26
N ILE A 160 9.69 -7.36 9.29
CA ILE A 160 10.00 -6.38 8.23
C ILE A 160 11.50 -6.29 7.99
N SER A 161 12.32 -6.18 9.05
CA SER A 161 13.78 -6.10 8.92
C SER A 161 14.36 -7.32 8.21
N ARG A 162 13.91 -8.51 8.58
CA ARG A 162 14.32 -9.76 7.92
C ARG A 162 13.89 -9.82 6.46
N TRP A 163 12.64 -9.43 6.19
CA TRP A 163 12.11 -9.39 4.83
C TRP A 163 12.92 -8.42 3.94
N ILE A 164 13.20 -7.20 4.41
CA ILE A 164 14.03 -6.24 3.66
C ILE A 164 15.42 -6.81 3.35
N GLN A 165 16.05 -7.47 4.33
CA GLN A 165 17.35 -8.11 4.12
C GLN A 165 17.27 -9.21 3.04
N ALA A 166 16.24 -10.04 3.07
CA ALA A 166 16.02 -11.09 2.08
C ALA A 166 15.75 -10.53 0.67
N VAL A 167 15.03 -9.41 0.56
CA VAL A 167 14.77 -8.73 -0.72
C VAL A 167 16.04 -8.21 -1.37
N PHE A 168 17.04 -7.82 -0.58
CA PHE A 168 18.30 -7.24 -1.08
C PHE A 168 19.51 -8.19 -1.06
N SER A 169 19.32 -9.44 -0.61
CA SER A 169 20.34 -10.49 -0.70
C SER A 169 20.38 -11.11 -2.10
#